data_7ae03bee99fe16f2b027ef68ad8415fd
#
_entry.id   7ae03bee99fe16f2b027ef68ad8415fd
#
_cell.length_a   1.000
_cell.length_b   1.000
_cell.length_c   1.000
_cell.angle_alpha   90.00
_cell.angle_beta   90.00
_cell.angle_gamma   90.00
#
_symmetry.space_group_name_H-M   'P 1'
#
loop_
_entity.id
_entity.type
_entity.pdbx_description
1 polymer ?
#
loop_
_entity_poly.entity_id
_entity_poly.type
_entity_poly.pdbx_seq_one_letter_code
_entity_poly.pdbx_strand_id
1 'polypeptide(L)'
;MLAIRDEWFSDDLKKLDDDRVYLKLQGHWIIEMSEMLATSSAKSIEEIRSFISRQKETYRTPYEAQPKDRLRQCVFGGSSNTLDFLPLDRAGNRRFLPIMIYPENAEVHILEDEDASRAYLLQVWAEAMTIYRSGHYSMKFSKSIQRQLVEVQKDFMPEDTEPGQIQGFLEH
;
A
#
# COMPACT_ATOMS: atom_id res chain seq x y z
N MET A 1 -5.26 9.00 12.45
CA MET A 1 -6.73 9.13 12.42
C MET A 1 -7.43 7.89 11.85
N LEU A 2 -7.11 7.40 10.63
CA LEU A 2 -7.71 6.18 10.05
C LEU A 2 -7.54 4.93 10.94
N ALA A 3 -6.44 4.80 11.66
CA ALA A 3 -6.19 3.69 12.57
C ALA A 3 -7.04 3.70 13.86
N ILE A 4 -7.87 4.71 14.09
CA ILE A 4 -8.73 4.90 15.27
C ILE A 4 -7.95 5.02 16.59
N ARG A 5 -6.98 4.13 16.83
CA ARG A 5 -6.07 4.17 17.96
C ARG A 5 -4.64 4.40 17.45
N ASP A 6 -3.91 5.26 18.10
CA ASP A 6 -2.56 5.63 17.69
C ASP A 6 -1.61 4.42 17.71
N GLU A 7 -1.79 3.52 18.67
CA GLU A 7 -1.00 2.29 18.75
C GLU A 7 -1.23 1.30 17.59
N TRP A 8 -2.25 1.49 16.76
CA TRP A 8 -2.49 0.67 15.57
C TRP A 8 -1.85 1.22 14.31
N PHE A 9 -1.24 2.39 14.39
CA PHE A 9 -0.55 3.04 13.28
C PHE A 9 0.96 3.09 13.54
N SER A 10 1.74 2.96 12.48
CA SER A 10 3.18 3.19 12.51
C SER A 10 3.65 3.82 11.21
N ASP A 11 4.46 4.84 11.31
CA ASP A 11 5.19 5.52 10.22
C ASP A 11 6.72 5.30 10.31
N ASP A 12 7.16 4.40 11.19
CA ASP A 12 8.59 4.14 11.44
C ASP A 12 9.22 3.11 10.49
N LEU A 13 8.54 2.74 9.41
CA LEU A 13 9.07 1.80 8.43
C LEU A 13 9.90 2.52 7.37
N LYS A 14 11.18 2.80 7.68
CA LYS A 14 12.08 3.55 6.79
C LYS A 14 12.95 2.66 5.88
N LYS A 15 13.17 1.41 6.26
CA LYS A 15 14.02 0.45 5.53
C LYS A 15 13.44 -0.95 5.63
N LEU A 16 13.51 -1.71 4.54
CA LEU A 16 13.02 -3.09 4.48
C LEU A 16 14.10 -4.13 4.78
N ASP A 17 15.35 -3.76 4.72
CA ASP A 17 16.54 -4.60 4.96
C ASP A 17 17.02 -4.59 6.42
N ASP A 18 16.27 -3.94 7.31
CA ASP A 18 16.53 -3.98 8.76
C ASP A 18 16.20 -5.37 9.31
N ASP A 19 17.17 -6.02 9.97
CA ASP A 19 17.00 -7.33 10.61
C ASP A 19 15.84 -7.38 11.64
N ARG A 20 15.37 -6.22 12.08
CA ARG A 20 14.27 -6.06 13.04
C ARG A 20 13.00 -5.49 12.43
N VAL A 21 12.93 -5.39 11.11
CA VAL A 21 11.76 -4.83 10.42
C VAL A 21 10.45 -5.49 10.87
N TYR A 22 10.46 -6.80 11.07
CA TYR A 22 9.31 -7.56 11.52
C TYR A 22 8.81 -7.17 12.93
N LEU A 23 9.68 -6.65 13.80
CA LEU A 23 9.26 -6.16 15.13
C LEU A 23 8.44 -4.87 15.00
N LYS A 24 8.73 -4.04 13.98
CA LYS A 24 8.00 -2.81 13.68
C LYS A 24 6.61 -3.07 13.11
N LEU A 25 6.33 -4.30 12.67
CA LEU A 25 5.00 -4.68 12.15
C LEU A 25 4.05 -5.13 13.26
N GLN A 26 4.60 -5.46 14.45
CA GLN A 26 3.78 -6.05 15.51
C GLN A 26 2.86 -5.05 16.17
N GLY A 27 1.60 -5.46 16.34
CA GLY A 27 0.59 -4.67 17.02
C GLY A 27 -0.01 -3.56 16.14
N HIS A 28 0.58 -3.28 14.97
CA HIS A 28 0.08 -2.24 14.08
C HIS A 28 -0.81 -2.84 12.99
N TRP A 29 -1.89 -2.16 12.66
CA TRP A 29 -2.81 -2.55 11.61
C TRP A 29 -2.52 -1.81 10.30
N ILE A 30 -2.09 -0.56 10.41
CA ILE A 30 -1.76 0.31 9.28
C ILE A 30 -0.32 0.76 9.44
N ILE A 31 0.49 0.50 8.43
CA ILE A 31 1.90 0.89 8.39
C ILE A 31 2.11 1.80 7.19
N GLU A 32 2.59 2.99 7.46
CA GLU A 32 2.95 3.94 6.43
C GLU A 32 4.38 3.72 5.97
N MET A 33 4.55 3.67 4.65
CA MET A 33 5.82 3.63 3.94
C MET A 33 6.04 4.98 3.26
N SER A 34 6.28 6.02 4.07
CA SER A 34 6.45 7.38 3.57
C SER A 34 7.62 7.46 2.60
N GLU A 35 7.39 8.08 1.44
CA GLU A 35 8.40 8.40 0.41
C GLU A 35 9.23 7.22 -0.13
N MET A 36 9.00 6.00 0.36
CA MET A 36 9.76 4.83 -0.09
C MET A 36 9.56 4.54 -1.57
N LEU A 37 8.38 4.83 -2.11
CA LEU A 37 8.07 4.60 -3.52
C LEU A 37 8.69 5.68 -4.42
N ALA A 38 8.77 6.91 -3.96
CA ALA A 38 9.28 8.05 -4.74
C ALA A 38 10.79 7.96 -5.05
N THR A 39 11.55 7.27 -4.20
CA THR A 39 13.02 7.15 -4.32
C THR A 39 13.48 5.78 -4.79
N SER A 40 12.54 4.89 -5.13
CA SER A 40 12.84 3.48 -5.35
C SER A 40 13.38 3.21 -6.76
N SER A 41 14.55 2.63 -6.84
CA SER A 41 15.05 1.98 -8.05
C SER A 41 14.22 0.72 -8.38
N ALA A 42 14.31 0.21 -9.60
CA ALA A 42 13.63 -1.03 -10.00
C ALA A 42 13.92 -2.20 -9.05
N LYS A 43 15.14 -2.30 -8.53
CA LYS A 43 15.52 -3.31 -7.54
C LYS A 43 14.79 -3.12 -6.22
N SER A 44 14.71 -1.89 -5.73
CA SER A 44 13.99 -1.56 -4.48
C SER A 44 12.49 -1.88 -4.59
N ILE A 45 11.89 -1.68 -5.75
CA ILE A 45 10.48 -2.02 -5.98
C ILE A 45 10.25 -3.53 -5.92
N GLU A 46 11.15 -4.35 -6.44
CA GLU A 46 11.07 -5.81 -6.29
C GLU A 46 11.19 -6.25 -4.82
N GLU A 47 12.05 -5.59 -4.05
CA GLU A 47 12.16 -5.82 -2.62
C GLU A 47 10.87 -5.44 -1.88
N ILE A 48 10.28 -4.29 -2.22
CA ILE A 48 8.97 -3.86 -1.70
C ILE A 48 7.89 -4.88 -2.06
N ARG A 49 7.80 -5.31 -3.33
CA ARG A 49 6.84 -6.34 -3.78
C ARG A 49 6.99 -7.64 -3.01
N SER A 50 8.22 -8.11 -2.86
CA SER A 50 8.52 -9.30 -2.06
C SER A 50 8.07 -9.12 -0.61
N PHE A 51 8.41 -7.99 -0.02
CA PHE A 51 8.09 -7.68 1.37
C PHE A 51 6.58 -7.60 1.61
N ILE A 52 5.81 -6.83 0.81
CA ILE A 52 4.36 -6.69 1.00
C ILE A 52 3.58 -7.98 0.71
N SER A 53 4.18 -8.93 -0.02
CA SER A 53 3.54 -10.21 -0.37
C SER A 53 3.67 -11.28 0.72
N ARG A 54 4.49 -11.05 1.73
CA ARG A 54 4.68 -12.03 2.79
C ARG A 54 3.40 -12.13 3.62
N GLN A 55 3.00 -13.35 3.91
CA GLN A 55 1.82 -13.63 4.75
C GLN A 55 2.20 -13.89 6.20
N LYS A 56 3.44 -14.28 6.45
CA LYS A 56 3.98 -14.58 7.77
C LYS A 56 5.44 -14.17 7.86
N GLU A 57 5.87 -13.91 9.08
CA GLU A 57 7.26 -13.67 9.44
C GLU A 57 7.71 -14.73 10.44
N THR A 58 8.94 -15.25 10.26
CA THR A 58 9.52 -16.22 11.18
C THR A 58 10.65 -15.55 11.95
N TYR A 59 10.45 -15.30 13.22
CA TYR A 59 11.44 -14.64 14.05
C TYR A 59 11.32 -15.01 15.53
N ARG A 60 12.35 -14.66 16.29
CA ARG A 60 12.42 -14.87 17.73
C ARG A 60 12.34 -13.52 18.46
N THR A 61 11.37 -13.37 19.34
CA THR A 61 11.34 -12.23 20.25
C THR A 61 12.31 -12.45 21.42
N PRO A 62 12.73 -11.37 22.10
CA PRO A 62 13.53 -11.50 23.31
C PRO A 62 12.86 -12.46 24.27
N TYR A 63 13.69 -13.31 24.90
CA TYR A 63 13.26 -14.35 25.86
C TYR A 63 12.53 -15.58 25.27
N GLU A 64 12.27 -15.65 23.98
CA GLU A 64 11.80 -16.90 23.37
C GLU A 64 12.96 -17.86 23.10
N ALA A 65 12.75 -19.15 23.34
CA ALA A 65 13.78 -20.16 23.12
C ALA A 65 14.05 -20.41 21.63
N GLN A 66 13.03 -20.32 20.78
CA GLN A 66 13.11 -20.62 19.35
C GLN A 66 12.30 -19.60 18.52
N PRO A 67 12.66 -19.39 17.22
CA PRO A 67 11.84 -18.65 16.29
C PRO A 67 10.46 -19.27 16.13
N LYS A 68 9.45 -18.44 15.94
CA LYS A 68 8.06 -18.83 15.66
C LYS A 68 7.53 -18.14 14.44
N ASP A 69 6.63 -18.83 13.74
CA ASP A 69 5.86 -18.25 12.66
C ASP A 69 4.77 -17.33 13.23
N ARG A 70 4.72 -16.09 12.72
CA ARG A 70 3.69 -15.11 13.07
C ARG A 70 3.02 -14.60 11.81
N LEU A 71 1.71 -14.74 11.74
CA LEU A 71 0.95 -14.23 10.62
C LEU A 71 1.00 -12.71 10.62
N ARG A 72 1.12 -12.14 9.41
CA ARG A 72 1.07 -10.70 9.22
C ARG A 72 -0.38 -10.21 9.40
N GLN A 73 -0.56 -9.14 10.17
CA GLN A 73 -1.87 -8.57 10.51
C GLN A 73 -2.00 -7.11 10.10
N CYS A 74 -1.07 -6.59 9.32
CA CYS A 74 -1.07 -5.21 8.87
C CYS A 74 -1.31 -5.07 7.38
N VAL A 75 -1.76 -3.89 6.99
CA VAL A 75 -1.76 -3.39 5.61
C VAL A 75 -0.75 -2.26 5.48
N PHE A 76 -0.27 -2.02 4.26
CA PHE A 76 0.69 -0.96 3.97
C PHE A 76 0.00 0.14 3.19
N GLY A 77 0.24 1.38 3.59
CA GLY A 77 -0.02 2.57 2.81
C GLY A 77 1.29 3.26 2.48
N GLY A 78 1.29 4.08 1.46
CA GLY A 78 2.44 4.89 1.10
C GLY A 78 2.01 6.11 0.30
N SER A 79 2.83 7.14 0.32
CA SER A 79 2.63 8.34 -0.47
C SER A 79 3.78 8.52 -1.46
N SER A 80 3.51 9.18 -2.57
CA SER A 80 4.50 9.56 -3.56
C SER A 80 4.14 10.93 -4.13
N ASN A 81 5.15 11.76 -4.30
CA ASN A 81 5.03 13.04 -4.97
C ASN A 81 5.29 12.94 -6.48
N THR A 82 5.68 11.75 -6.97
CA THR A 82 5.86 11.47 -8.39
C THR A 82 4.80 10.50 -8.87
N LEU A 83 4.38 10.64 -10.13
CA LEU A 83 3.38 9.75 -10.72
C LEU A 83 4.01 8.45 -11.23
N ASP A 84 5.26 8.45 -11.61
CA ASP A 84 5.98 7.36 -12.27
C ASP A 84 6.67 6.38 -11.28
N PHE A 85 6.01 6.08 -10.16
CA PHE A 85 6.59 5.21 -9.13
C PHE A 85 6.37 3.71 -9.36
N LEU A 86 5.49 3.32 -10.28
CA LEU A 86 5.30 1.92 -10.63
C LEU A 86 6.25 1.50 -11.75
N PRO A 87 6.87 0.33 -11.68
CA PRO A 87 7.71 -0.17 -12.77
C PRO A 87 6.86 -0.60 -13.98
N LEU A 88 7.48 -0.67 -15.16
CA LEU A 88 6.85 -1.12 -16.40
C LEU A 88 6.36 -2.58 -16.35
N ASP A 89 6.84 -3.39 -15.42
CA ASP A 89 6.36 -4.77 -15.22
C ASP A 89 4.93 -4.81 -14.67
N ARG A 90 3.98 -4.94 -15.58
CA ARG A 90 2.55 -5.00 -15.26
C ARG A 90 2.16 -6.20 -14.38
N ALA A 91 2.86 -7.32 -14.49
CA ALA A 91 2.53 -8.53 -13.73
C ALA A 91 2.77 -8.34 -12.22
N GLY A 92 3.76 -7.56 -11.85
CA GLY A 92 4.09 -7.24 -10.46
C GLY A 92 3.18 -6.19 -9.81
N ASN A 93 2.57 -5.31 -10.60
CA ASN A 93 1.83 -4.14 -10.10
C ASN A 93 0.50 -4.49 -9.42
N ARG A 94 -0.03 -5.70 -9.60
CA ARG A 94 -1.29 -6.16 -8.95
C ARG A 94 -1.35 -6.00 -7.42
N ARG A 95 -0.22 -5.70 -6.78
CA ARG A 95 -0.10 -5.48 -5.34
C ARG A 95 -0.28 -4.04 -4.93
N PHE A 96 -0.24 -3.13 -5.89
CA PHE A 96 -0.36 -1.70 -5.67
C PHE A 96 -1.74 -1.23 -6.09
N LEU A 97 -2.37 -0.46 -5.22
CA LEU A 97 -3.65 0.21 -5.46
C LEU A 97 -3.38 1.71 -5.45
N PRO A 98 -2.91 2.29 -6.58
CA PRO A 98 -2.67 3.72 -6.64
C PRO A 98 -3.99 4.48 -6.56
N ILE A 99 -3.98 5.56 -5.78
CA ILE A 99 -5.11 6.46 -5.59
C ILE A 99 -4.62 7.87 -5.84
N MET A 100 -5.16 8.53 -6.85
CA MET A 100 -4.90 9.95 -7.07
C MET A 100 -5.69 10.77 -6.06
N ILE A 101 -5.01 11.71 -5.41
CA ILE A 101 -5.61 12.62 -4.43
C ILE A 101 -5.68 14.00 -5.08
N TYR A 102 -6.87 14.61 -5.04
CA TYR A 102 -7.18 15.95 -5.53
C TYR A 102 -7.62 16.80 -4.35
N PRO A 103 -6.68 17.48 -3.66
CA PRO A 103 -7.00 18.28 -2.46
C PRO A 103 -8.03 19.39 -2.73
N GLU A 104 -8.04 19.92 -3.95
CA GLU A 104 -8.97 20.94 -4.40
C GLU A 104 -10.44 20.48 -4.46
N ASN A 105 -10.66 19.18 -4.51
CA ASN A 105 -12.00 18.58 -4.52
C ASN A 105 -12.48 18.18 -3.10
N ALA A 106 -11.65 18.41 -2.08
CA ALA A 106 -12.03 18.09 -0.71
C ALA A 106 -13.10 19.05 -0.19
N GLU A 107 -14.28 18.55 0.12
CA GLU A 107 -15.35 19.34 0.72
C GLU A 107 -15.08 19.66 2.20
N VAL A 108 -14.34 18.81 2.87
CA VAL A 108 -13.97 18.94 4.30
C VAL A 108 -12.52 18.55 4.48
N HIS A 109 -11.77 19.40 5.17
CA HIS A 109 -10.42 19.06 5.60
C HIS A 109 -10.47 18.26 6.92
N ILE A 110 -9.86 17.08 6.92
CA ILE A 110 -9.92 16.13 8.06
C ILE A 110 -9.45 16.76 9.40
N LEU A 111 -8.53 17.72 9.34
CA LEU A 111 -7.96 18.37 10.53
C LEU A 111 -8.72 19.62 10.99
N GLU A 112 -9.73 20.10 10.25
CA GLU A 112 -10.55 21.26 10.67
C GLU A 112 -11.47 20.90 11.84
N ASP A 113 -12.02 19.67 11.84
CA ASP A 113 -12.82 19.13 12.93
C ASP A 113 -12.42 17.67 13.17
N GLU A 114 -11.48 17.47 14.08
CA GLU A 114 -10.95 16.14 14.38
C GLU A 114 -11.99 15.22 15.00
N ASP A 115 -12.90 15.74 15.81
CA ASP A 115 -13.93 14.94 16.49
C ASP A 115 -14.96 14.44 15.50
N ALA A 116 -15.43 15.30 14.59
CA ALA A 116 -16.34 14.91 13.51
C ALA A 116 -15.66 13.91 12.56
N SER A 117 -14.41 14.14 12.20
CA SER A 117 -13.65 13.23 11.35
C SER A 117 -13.43 11.87 11.99
N ARG A 118 -13.16 11.83 13.28
CA ARG A 118 -13.02 10.58 14.05
C ARG A 118 -14.35 9.84 14.11
N ALA A 119 -15.46 10.54 14.35
CA ALA A 119 -16.79 9.93 14.35
C ALA A 119 -17.15 9.33 12.98
N TYR A 120 -16.83 10.04 11.89
CA TYR A 120 -17.00 9.53 10.53
C TYR A 120 -16.19 8.26 10.28
N LEU A 121 -14.91 8.25 10.64
CA LEU A 121 -14.06 7.07 10.47
C LEU A 121 -14.51 5.87 11.31
N LEU A 122 -15.03 6.11 12.51
CA LEU A 122 -15.66 5.06 13.32
C LEU A 122 -16.87 4.45 12.61
N GLN A 123 -17.68 5.27 11.94
CA GLN A 123 -18.82 4.79 11.14
C GLN A 123 -18.33 3.93 9.96
N VAL A 124 -17.30 4.37 9.24
CA VAL A 124 -16.69 3.58 8.14
C VAL A 124 -16.21 2.22 8.64
N TRP A 125 -15.56 2.18 9.81
CA TRP A 125 -15.12 0.92 10.41
C TRP A 125 -16.31 0.04 10.83
N ALA A 126 -17.37 0.61 11.37
CA ALA A 126 -18.58 -0.13 11.75
C ALA A 126 -19.25 -0.78 10.53
N GLU A 127 -19.32 -0.06 9.41
CA GLU A 127 -19.84 -0.60 8.14
C GLU A 127 -18.95 -1.72 7.60
N ALA A 128 -17.64 -1.52 7.56
CA ALA A 128 -16.68 -2.54 7.14
C ALA A 128 -16.78 -3.80 8.00
N MET A 129 -16.92 -3.65 9.32
CA MET A 129 -17.11 -4.78 10.24
C MET A 129 -18.44 -5.49 10.05
N THR A 130 -19.49 -4.76 9.69
CA THR A 130 -20.79 -5.34 9.37
C THR A 130 -20.72 -6.21 8.12
N ILE A 131 -20.06 -5.70 7.07
CA ILE A 131 -19.81 -6.44 5.83
C ILE A 131 -18.95 -7.68 6.13
N TYR A 132 -17.86 -7.53 6.89
CA TYR A 132 -17.00 -8.64 7.27
C TYR A 132 -17.75 -9.75 8.01
N ARG A 133 -18.55 -9.38 9.03
CA ARG A 133 -19.32 -10.33 9.84
C ARG A 133 -20.46 -11.00 9.08
N SER A 134 -20.96 -10.38 8.02
CA SER A 134 -21.99 -10.99 7.17
C SER A 134 -21.50 -12.24 6.44
N GLY A 135 -20.18 -12.38 6.23
CA GLY A 135 -19.58 -13.42 5.41
C GLY A 135 -19.82 -13.26 3.89
N HIS A 136 -20.60 -12.24 3.48
CA HIS A 136 -20.93 -11.96 2.09
C HIS A 136 -19.96 -10.93 1.47
N TYR A 137 -18.66 -11.17 1.59
CA TYR A 137 -17.65 -10.30 1.01
C TYR A 137 -16.60 -11.13 0.24
N SER A 138 -15.89 -10.48 -0.64
CA SER A 138 -14.78 -11.07 -1.37
C SER A 138 -13.56 -10.15 -1.32
N MET A 139 -12.41 -10.71 -0.94
CA MET A 139 -11.11 -10.01 -1.06
C MET A 139 -10.56 -10.03 -2.48
N LYS A 140 -11.29 -10.63 -3.43
CA LYS A 140 -10.91 -10.67 -4.84
C LYS A 140 -11.77 -9.66 -5.60
N PHE A 141 -11.12 -8.76 -6.30
CA PHE A 141 -11.79 -7.86 -7.21
C PHE A 141 -12.49 -8.60 -8.34
N SER A 142 -13.64 -8.10 -8.77
CA SER A 142 -14.29 -8.56 -9.99
C SER A 142 -13.38 -8.34 -11.20
N LYS A 143 -13.60 -9.08 -12.29
CA LYS A 143 -12.82 -8.91 -13.52
C LYS A 143 -12.91 -7.49 -14.10
N SER A 144 -14.04 -6.80 -13.91
CA SER A 144 -14.20 -5.41 -14.34
C SER A 144 -13.31 -4.46 -13.54
N ILE A 145 -13.32 -4.57 -12.21
CA ILE A 145 -12.47 -3.76 -11.33
C ILE A 145 -10.99 -4.04 -11.59
N GLN A 146 -10.61 -5.31 -11.81
CA GLN A 146 -9.22 -5.66 -12.16
C GLN A 146 -8.75 -4.97 -13.45
N ARG A 147 -9.62 -4.89 -14.46
CA ARG A 147 -9.32 -4.18 -15.72
C ARG A 147 -9.15 -2.68 -15.49
N GLN A 148 -10.08 -2.07 -14.74
CA GLN A 148 -9.99 -0.66 -14.38
C GLN A 148 -8.70 -0.35 -13.60
N LEU A 149 -8.35 -1.20 -12.64
CA LEU A 149 -7.11 -1.05 -11.88
C LEU A 149 -5.87 -1.07 -12.78
N VAL A 150 -5.82 -1.98 -13.76
CA VAL A 150 -4.70 -2.03 -14.73
C VAL A 150 -4.62 -0.75 -15.56
N GLU A 151 -5.75 -0.16 -15.96
CA GLU A 151 -5.73 1.13 -16.68
C GLU A 151 -5.25 2.25 -15.77
N VAL A 152 -5.75 2.36 -14.56
CA VAL A 152 -5.28 3.36 -13.58
C VAL A 152 -3.79 3.19 -13.29
N GLN A 153 -3.30 1.97 -13.16
CA GLN A 153 -1.87 1.74 -12.89
C GLN A 153 -0.95 2.24 -14.01
N LYS A 154 -1.43 2.33 -15.25
CA LYS A 154 -0.64 2.88 -16.36
C LYS A 154 -0.27 4.35 -16.14
N ASP A 155 -1.17 5.13 -15.54
CA ASP A 155 -0.94 6.54 -15.25
C ASP A 155 0.19 6.76 -14.21
N PHE A 156 0.56 5.69 -13.51
CA PHE A 156 1.63 5.69 -12.50
C PHE A 156 2.89 4.94 -12.94
N MET A 157 2.99 4.59 -14.21
CA MET A 157 4.18 3.99 -14.80
C MET A 157 4.96 5.04 -15.60
N PRO A 158 6.30 4.92 -15.68
CA PRO A 158 7.07 5.75 -16.60
C PRO A 158 6.61 5.48 -18.04
N GLU A 159 6.75 6.49 -18.90
CA GLU A 159 6.48 6.34 -20.32
C GLU A 159 7.35 5.23 -20.91
N ASP A 160 6.72 4.31 -21.63
CA ASP A 160 7.42 3.26 -22.35
C ASP A 160 8.02 3.88 -23.64
N THR A 161 9.28 4.28 -23.55
CA THR A 161 9.98 4.93 -24.65
C THR A 161 10.43 3.98 -25.77
N GLU A 162 10.41 2.67 -25.53
CA GLU A 162 10.81 1.68 -26.56
C GLU A 162 9.87 1.67 -27.77
N PRO A 163 8.54 1.67 -27.63
CA PRO A 163 7.63 1.77 -28.79
C PRO A 163 7.81 3.08 -29.57
N GLY A 164 8.04 4.19 -28.87
CA GLY A 164 8.25 5.50 -29.52
C GLY A 164 9.56 5.57 -30.30
N GLN A 165 10.63 4.94 -29.83
CA GLN A 165 11.90 4.87 -30.56
C GLN A 165 11.79 3.97 -31.81
N ILE A 166 11.09 2.84 -31.72
CA ILE A 166 10.86 1.94 -32.85
C ILE A 166 10.00 2.64 -33.91
N GLN A 167 8.96 3.36 -33.52
CA GLN A 167 8.09 4.08 -34.43
C GLN A 167 8.84 5.21 -35.14
N GLY A 168 9.66 5.98 -34.44
CA GLY A 168 10.53 7.01 -35.02
C GLY A 168 11.61 6.45 -35.96
N PHE A 169 12.03 5.20 -35.78
CA PHE A 169 12.98 4.55 -36.67
C PHE A 169 12.32 3.98 -37.95
N LEU A 170 11.03 3.65 -37.89
CA LEU A 170 10.27 3.15 -39.05
C LEU A 170 9.71 4.26 -39.93
N GLU A 171 9.66 5.52 -39.46
CA GLU A 171 9.19 6.69 -40.19
C GLU A 171 10.31 7.45 -40.93
N HIS A 172 11.56 6.99 -40.82
CA HIS A 172 12.75 7.45 -41.55
C HIS A 172 13.28 6.37 -42.48
#